data_cf41fd86e589c0d2cba7ed2d6695fc92
#
_entry.id   cf41fd86e589c0d2cba7ed2d6695fc92
#
_cell.length_a   1.000
_cell.length_b   1.000
_cell.length_c   1.000
_cell.angle_alpha   90.00
_cell.angle_beta   90.00
_cell.angle_gamma   90.00
#
_symmetry.space_group_name_H-M   'P 1'
#
loop_
_entity.id
_entity.type
_entity.pdbx_description
1 polymer ?
#
loop_
_entity_poly.entity_id
_entity_poly.type
_entity_poly.pdbx_seq_one_letter_code
_entity_poly.pdbx_strand_id
1 'polypeptide(L)'
;LTKGAMPEDVVFSLDIGTRTIIGLVGYKNEDRFFIQAAEMIVHDSRAMLDGQIHDIAKVAQGAEKVKKALEKRLGYTLTRVSVAAAGRVLKTCQVKVERDVEEGREIDAQFVSALEMEGIQKAQLEIEKNSPENERNQFYCVGYSIVSYYLNDYVISSLLGHKGHKAGVEVLATFLPQTVVDSLYTVMERINLEVSFLTLEPIAALNLAIPKDLRLLNLALVDVGAGTSDIAITKGGTIIAYAMVPIAGDEITEAIAQNYLVDFETAEKIKIEISLNKKDVTFTDILDNQVTTTAEEVREVTRPVVEELARTVSEKILELNSGKAPNAVFLVGGGSQSEGLCEALAEALGLPKDRVAVRDRKIAKNVVTDEKILDGPDSITPIGILVTTALTRGQDFYYVTVNDQKVRMYNSRKMLVSDALILAGFNPEQ
;
A
#
# COMPACT_ATOMS: atom_id res chain seq x y z
N LEU A 1 9.88 -29.57 21.09
CA LEU A 1 8.45 -29.45 20.80
C LEU A 1 8.31 -29.14 19.32
N THR A 2 7.76 -30.06 18.55
CA THR A 2 7.39 -29.82 17.14
C THR A 2 6.31 -28.79 17.11
N LYS A 3 6.57 -27.63 16.45
CA LYS A 3 5.56 -26.58 16.22
C LYS A 3 4.43 -27.16 15.36
N GLY A 4 3.18 -26.77 15.66
CA GLY A 4 2.01 -27.13 14.85
C GLY A 4 2.09 -26.53 13.44
N ALA A 5 1.23 -26.99 12.53
CA ALA A 5 1.05 -26.40 11.22
C ALA A 5 0.21 -25.10 11.34
N MET A 6 0.46 -24.13 10.45
CA MET A 6 -0.34 -22.92 10.34
C MET A 6 -1.78 -23.27 9.94
N PRO A 7 -2.81 -22.83 10.68
CA PRO A 7 -4.20 -23.06 10.31
C PRO A 7 -4.55 -22.43 8.95
N GLU A 8 -5.48 -23.05 8.21
CA GLU A 8 -5.83 -22.58 6.86
C GLU A 8 -6.54 -21.23 6.85
N ASP A 9 -7.34 -20.93 7.84
CA ASP A 9 -8.12 -19.70 7.99
C ASP A 9 -7.30 -18.52 8.50
N VAL A 10 -6.08 -18.75 8.99
CA VAL A 10 -5.19 -17.71 9.50
C VAL A 10 -4.44 -17.00 8.37
N VAL A 11 -4.36 -15.68 8.48
CA VAL A 11 -3.53 -14.80 7.64
C VAL A 11 -2.33 -14.35 8.47
N PHE A 12 -1.13 -14.50 7.91
CA PHE A 12 0.05 -13.79 8.35
C PHE A 12 0.33 -12.67 7.35
N SER A 13 0.29 -11.43 7.80
CA SER A 13 0.67 -10.26 7.01
C SER A 13 1.99 -9.67 7.51
N LEU A 14 2.81 -9.21 6.59
CA LEU A 14 4.09 -8.58 6.88
C LEU A 14 4.18 -7.27 6.09
N ASP A 15 4.29 -6.19 6.80
CA ASP A 15 4.54 -4.86 6.28
C ASP A 15 6.01 -4.52 6.45
N ILE A 16 6.69 -4.21 5.33
CA ILE A 16 8.13 -3.91 5.30
C ILE A 16 8.32 -2.46 4.91
N GLY A 17 8.16 -1.59 5.89
CA GLY A 17 8.36 -0.17 5.70
C GLY A 17 9.83 0.25 5.70
N THR A 18 10.09 1.51 5.36
CA THR A 18 11.45 2.08 5.35
C THR A 18 12.13 2.01 6.71
N ARG A 19 11.38 2.16 7.80
CA ARG A 19 11.90 2.18 9.16
C ARG A 19 11.60 0.93 9.97
N THR A 20 10.42 0.39 9.81
CA THR A 20 9.91 -0.70 10.64
C THR A 20 9.46 -1.89 9.80
N ILE A 21 9.52 -3.08 10.41
CA ILE A 21 8.85 -4.27 9.91
C ILE A 21 7.79 -4.64 10.94
N ILE A 22 6.53 -4.72 10.50
CA ILE A 22 5.38 -5.06 11.33
C ILE A 22 4.76 -6.36 10.81
N GLY A 23 4.71 -7.36 11.66
CA GLY A 23 4.04 -8.63 11.36
C GLY A 23 2.78 -8.82 12.17
N LEU A 24 1.69 -9.22 11.52
CA LEU A 24 0.40 -9.49 12.15
C LEU A 24 -0.07 -10.88 11.79
N VAL A 25 -0.64 -11.57 12.77
CA VAL A 25 -1.33 -12.85 12.55
C VAL A 25 -2.75 -12.75 13.03
N GLY A 26 -3.71 -13.08 12.17
CA GLY A 26 -5.12 -12.98 12.49
C GLY A 26 -6.00 -13.75 11.52
N TYR A 27 -7.30 -13.68 11.73
CA TYR A 27 -8.31 -14.37 10.91
C TYR A 27 -9.60 -13.54 10.84
N LYS A 28 -10.40 -13.86 9.84
CA LYS A 28 -11.75 -13.29 9.68
C LYS A 28 -12.76 -14.26 10.27
N ASN A 29 -13.66 -13.74 11.10
CA ASN A 29 -14.84 -14.48 11.56
C ASN A 29 -16.07 -13.59 11.35
N GLU A 30 -16.99 -14.04 10.51
CA GLU A 30 -18.14 -13.25 10.03
C GLU A 30 -17.65 -11.92 9.42
N ASP A 31 -18.09 -10.77 9.96
CA ASP A 31 -17.71 -9.44 9.48
C ASP A 31 -16.57 -8.81 10.30
N ARG A 32 -15.97 -9.56 11.23
CA ARG A 32 -14.89 -9.07 12.09
C ARG A 32 -13.56 -9.73 11.78
N PHE A 33 -12.50 -8.96 12.00
CA PHE A 33 -11.11 -9.40 11.87
C PHE A 33 -10.47 -9.45 13.25
N PHE A 34 -9.96 -10.61 13.64
CA PHE A 34 -9.33 -10.84 14.92
C PHE A 34 -7.82 -10.95 14.74
N ILE A 35 -7.07 -10.05 15.37
CA ILE A 35 -5.61 -10.12 15.40
C ILE A 35 -5.19 -10.87 16.65
N GLN A 36 -4.54 -12.02 16.45
CA GLN A 36 -4.08 -12.91 17.52
C GLN A 36 -2.73 -12.50 18.10
N ALA A 37 -1.86 -11.98 17.24
CA ALA A 37 -0.53 -11.53 17.63
C ALA A 37 -0.01 -10.48 16.65
N ALA A 38 0.75 -9.55 17.18
CA ALA A 38 1.48 -8.55 16.42
C ALA A 38 2.91 -8.42 16.97
N GLU A 39 3.87 -8.15 16.08
CA GLU A 39 5.26 -7.92 16.42
C GLU A 39 5.82 -6.83 15.51
N MET A 40 6.63 -5.96 16.08
CA MET A 40 7.27 -4.86 15.35
C MET A 40 8.74 -4.79 15.71
N ILE A 41 9.56 -4.56 14.70
CA ILE A 41 10.98 -4.22 14.88
C ILE A 41 11.32 -2.95 14.10
N VAL A 42 12.32 -2.24 14.55
CA VAL A 42 12.98 -1.16 13.81
C VAL A 42 14.18 -1.76 13.07
N HIS A 43 14.46 -1.32 11.85
CA HIS A 43 15.66 -1.73 11.12
C HIS A 43 16.92 -1.29 11.87
N ASP A 44 17.87 -2.21 11.99
CA ASP A 44 19.19 -1.93 12.65
C ASP A 44 20.07 -0.96 11.82
N SER A 45 19.69 -0.68 10.57
CA SER A 45 20.39 0.21 9.63
C SER A 45 19.45 0.60 8.48
N ARG A 46 19.87 1.56 7.65
CA ARG A 46 19.16 1.94 6.42
C ARG A 46 19.18 0.79 5.38
N ALA A 47 18.43 -0.27 5.62
CA ALA A 47 18.27 -1.41 4.71
C ALA A 47 17.21 -1.18 3.63
N MET A 48 16.35 -0.20 3.86
CA MET A 48 15.32 0.29 2.94
C MET A 48 15.62 1.75 2.61
N LEU A 49 15.35 2.15 1.37
CA LEU A 49 15.41 3.54 0.90
C LEU A 49 14.16 3.81 0.06
N ASP A 50 13.40 4.84 0.43
CA ASP A 50 12.20 5.30 -0.30
C ASP A 50 11.24 4.17 -0.67
N GLY A 51 10.92 3.31 0.30
CA GLY A 51 10.03 2.16 0.10
C GLY A 51 10.64 0.98 -0.68
N GLN A 52 11.92 1.03 -1.04
CA GLN A 52 12.58 -0.05 -1.79
C GLN A 52 13.61 -0.79 -0.93
N ILE A 53 13.70 -2.10 -1.12
CA ILE A 53 14.69 -2.96 -0.46
C ILE A 53 16.07 -2.69 -1.08
N HIS A 54 16.98 -2.15 -0.27
CA HIS A 54 18.35 -1.88 -0.68
C HIS A 54 19.32 -2.97 -0.25
N ASP A 55 19.07 -3.57 0.92
CA ASP A 55 19.86 -4.68 1.46
C ASP A 55 18.93 -5.86 1.80
N ILE A 56 18.83 -6.78 0.86
CA ILE A 56 17.97 -7.98 0.98
C ILE A 56 18.34 -8.81 2.22
N ALA A 57 19.63 -8.92 2.55
CA ALA A 57 20.07 -9.75 3.66
C ALA A 57 19.63 -9.17 5.02
N LYS A 58 19.76 -7.87 5.19
CA LYS A 58 19.36 -7.17 6.42
C LYS A 58 17.83 -7.16 6.58
N VAL A 59 17.08 -6.89 5.50
CA VAL A 59 15.62 -6.94 5.54
C VAL A 59 15.14 -8.34 5.87
N ALA A 60 15.72 -9.39 5.25
CA ALA A 60 15.40 -10.77 5.55
C ALA A 60 15.68 -11.13 7.02
N GLN A 61 16.81 -10.68 7.58
CA GLN A 61 17.12 -10.89 8.99
C GLN A 61 16.09 -10.23 9.91
N GLY A 62 15.67 -9.01 9.60
CA GLY A 62 14.61 -8.31 10.33
C GLY A 62 13.27 -9.04 10.27
N ALA A 63 12.84 -9.38 9.06
CA ALA A 63 11.59 -10.13 8.84
C ALA A 63 11.61 -11.51 9.54
N GLU A 64 12.77 -12.18 9.59
CA GLU A 64 12.92 -13.44 10.31
C GLU A 64 12.78 -13.27 11.82
N LYS A 65 13.31 -12.17 12.41
CA LYS A 65 13.11 -11.85 13.84
C LYS A 65 11.61 -11.73 14.16
N VAL A 66 10.86 -10.97 13.36
CA VAL A 66 9.41 -10.82 13.51
C VAL A 66 8.69 -12.16 13.38
N LYS A 67 8.98 -12.94 12.33
CA LYS A 67 8.41 -14.27 12.13
C LYS A 67 8.64 -15.19 13.34
N LYS A 68 9.88 -15.28 13.82
CA LYS A 68 10.23 -16.14 14.96
C LYS A 68 9.54 -15.73 16.26
N ALA A 69 9.41 -14.42 16.50
CA ALA A 69 8.70 -13.89 17.67
C ALA A 69 7.22 -14.27 17.64
N LEU A 70 6.55 -14.08 16.49
CA LEU A 70 5.16 -14.50 16.29
C LEU A 70 4.97 -16.01 16.42
N GLU A 71 5.82 -16.81 15.79
CA GLU A 71 5.77 -18.29 15.91
C GLU A 71 5.95 -18.78 17.35
N LYS A 72 6.80 -18.10 18.13
CA LYS A 72 6.99 -18.42 19.56
C LYS A 72 5.72 -18.14 20.37
N ARG A 73 5.02 -17.03 20.07
CA ARG A 73 3.77 -16.65 20.75
C ARG A 73 2.61 -17.57 20.38
N LEU A 74 2.54 -17.96 19.10
CA LEU A 74 1.41 -18.71 18.55
C LEU A 74 1.57 -20.25 18.68
N GLY A 75 2.79 -20.75 18.80
CA GLY A 75 3.08 -22.18 18.94
C GLY A 75 3.05 -23.00 17.65
N TYR A 76 2.92 -22.36 16.48
CA TYR A 76 2.98 -23.00 15.17
C TYR A 76 3.93 -22.27 14.20
N THR A 77 4.29 -22.94 13.10
CA THR A 77 5.21 -22.40 12.09
C THR A 77 4.41 -21.61 11.04
N LEU A 78 4.86 -20.40 10.72
CA LEU A 78 4.34 -19.57 9.66
C LEU A 78 5.00 -19.96 8.34
N THR A 79 4.21 -20.34 7.35
CA THR A 79 4.68 -20.84 6.04
C THR A 79 4.25 -19.97 4.87
N ARG A 80 3.15 -19.24 5.03
CA ARG A 80 2.59 -18.35 4.02
C ARG A 80 2.48 -16.93 4.56
N VAL A 81 2.70 -15.95 3.70
CA VAL A 81 2.65 -14.54 4.08
C VAL A 81 1.93 -13.70 3.03
N SER A 82 1.24 -12.68 3.48
CA SER A 82 0.68 -11.61 2.66
C SER A 82 1.52 -10.35 2.86
N VAL A 83 1.90 -9.70 1.79
CA VAL A 83 2.78 -8.54 1.81
C VAL A 83 2.19 -7.41 0.99
N ALA A 84 2.58 -6.18 1.30
CA ALA A 84 2.36 -5.04 0.42
C ALA A 84 3.68 -4.57 -0.18
N ALA A 85 3.59 -4.07 -1.40
CA ALA A 85 4.70 -3.41 -2.06
C ALA A 85 4.47 -1.91 -2.08
N ALA A 86 5.54 -1.16 -1.85
CA ALA A 86 5.66 0.26 -2.14
C ALA A 86 6.72 0.47 -3.21
N GLY A 87 6.80 1.65 -3.80
CA GLY A 87 7.93 1.93 -4.67
C GLY A 87 7.83 3.23 -5.44
N ARG A 88 8.99 3.88 -5.58
CA ARG A 88 9.20 5.15 -6.30
C ARG A 88 8.70 5.16 -7.74
N VAL A 89 8.61 4.00 -8.38
CA VAL A 89 8.33 3.88 -9.81
C VAL A 89 6.96 3.22 -10.03
N LEU A 90 6.00 3.57 -9.17
CA LEU A 90 4.62 3.16 -9.36
C LEU A 90 4.09 3.78 -10.65
N LYS A 91 3.68 2.96 -11.59
CA LYS A 91 2.99 3.40 -12.81
C LYS A 91 1.52 2.99 -12.73
N THR A 92 0.63 3.90 -13.05
CA THR A 92 -0.80 3.63 -13.18
C THR A 92 -1.24 3.86 -14.61
N CYS A 93 -2.13 3.02 -15.09
CA CYS A 93 -2.75 3.16 -16.40
C CYS A 93 -4.25 2.91 -16.28
N GLN A 94 -5.04 3.87 -16.76
CA GLN A 94 -6.49 3.76 -16.83
C GLN A 94 -6.90 3.50 -18.26
N VAL A 95 -7.60 2.42 -18.49
CA VAL A 95 -8.03 2.01 -19.81
C VAL A 95 -9.48 1.60 -19.80
N LYS A 96 -10.15 1.83 -20.93
CA LYS A 96 -11.49 1.32 -21.20
C LYS A 96 -11.42 0.25 -22.27
N VAL A 97 -12.08 -0.88 -22.03
CA VAL A 97 -12.30 -1.96 -23.00
C VAL A 97 -13.77 -2.22 -23.14
N GLU A 98 -14.18 -2.65 -24.31
CA GLU A 98 -15.58 -2.92 -24.65
C GLU A 98 -15.67 -4.17 -25.52
N ARG A 99 -16.73 -4.96 -25.32
CA ARG A 99 -16.98 -6.19 -26.04
C ARG A 99 -18.46 -6.30 -26.39
N ASP A 100 -18.77 -6.79 -27.59
CA ASP A 100 -20.14 -7.08 -27.98
C ASP A 100 -20.67 -8.27 -27.17
N VAL A 101 -21.94 -8.21 -26.82
CA VAL A 101 -22.69 -9.27 -26.12
C VAL A 101 -23.67 -9.90 -27.09
N GLU A 102 -23.67 -11.22 -27.17
CA GLU A 102 -24.65 -11.95 -28.01
C GLU A 102 -26.09 -11.59 -27.64
N GLU A 103 -26.90 -11.35 -28.65
CA GLU A 103 -28.29 -10.92 -28.47
C GLU A 103 -29.08 -11.90 -27.60
N GLY A 104 -29.73 -11.38 -26.55
CA GLY A 104 -30.53 -12.19 -25.62
C GLY A 104 -29.71 -12.93 -24.55
N ARG A 105 -28.40 -12.98 -24.65
CA ARG A 105 -27.52 -13.61 -23.63
C ARG A 105 -27.43 -12.74 -22.38
N GLU A 106 -27.55 -13.39 -21.24
CA GLU A 106 -27.30 -12.78 -19.94
C GLU A 106 -25.78 -12.75 -19.64
N ILE A 107 -25.28 -11.62 -19.18
CA ILE A 107 -23.87 -11.45 -18.83
C ILE A 107 -23.60 -12.22 -17.54
N ASP A 108 -22.77 -13.23 -17.63
CA ASP A 108 -22.33 -14.08 -16.53
C ASP A 108 -21.01 -13.59 -15.91
N ALA A 109 -20.65 -14.17 -14.78
CA ALA A 109 -19.42 -13.81 -14.05
C ALA A 109 -18.16 -14.12 -14.88
N GLN A 110 -18.21 -15.09 -15.80
CA GLN A 110 -17.07 -15.45 -16.65
C GLN A 110 -16.82 -14.37 -17.70
N PHE A 111 -17.87 -13.83 -18.29
CA PHE A 111 -17.78 -12.73 -19.23
C PHE A 111 -17.20 -11.47 -18.55
N VAL A 112 -17.70 -11.14 -17.35
CA VAL A 112 -17.20 -9.97 -16.58
C VAL A 112 -15.72 -10.13 -16.28
N SER A 113 -15.30 -11.28 -15.75
CA SER A 113 -13.88 -11.55 -15.45
C SER A 113 -12.99 -11.48 -16.70
N ALA A 114 -13.46 -12.00 -17.83
CA ALA A 114 -12.72 -11.93 -19.09
C ALA A 114 -12.55 -10.49 -19.58
N LEU A 115 -13.59 -9.67 -19.43
CA LEU A 115 -13.56 -8.26 -19.83
C LEU A 115 -12.60 -7.44 -18.91
N GLU A 116 -12.63 -7.69 -17.61
CA GLU A 116 -11.69 -7.08 -16.65
C GLU A 116 -10.23 -7.45 -16.98
N MET A 117 -9.99 -8.73 -17.30
CA MET A 117 -8.67 -9.22 -17.68
C MET A 117 -8.15 -8.55 -18.96
N GLU A 118 -9.01 -8.38 -19.95
CA GLU A 118 -8.67 -7.66 -21.18
C GLU A 118 -8.28 -6.21 -20.89
N GLY A 119 -8.97 -5.56 -19.94
CA GLY A 119 -8.61 -4.22 -19.46
C GLY A 119 -7.21 -4.18 -18.85
N ILE A 120 -6.88 -5.15 -17.99
CA ILE A 120 -5.55 -5.23 -17.35
C ILE A 120 -4.46 -5.46 -18.39
N GLN A 121 -4.69 -6.38 -19.35
CA GLN A 121 -3.73 -6.65 -20.43
C GLN A 121 -3.50 -5.41 -21.31
N LYS A 122 -4.59 -4.70 -21.66
CA LYS A 122 -4.48 -3.45 -22.42
C LYS A 122 -3.67 -2.40 -21.66
N ALA A 123 -3.91 -2.25 -20.35
CA ALA A 123 -3.16 -1.32 -19.50
C ALA A 123 -1.66 -1.69 -19.46
N GLN A 124 -1.33 -2.97 -19.36
CA GLN A 124 0.05 -3.45 -19.40
C GLN A 124 0.73 -3.09 -20.72
N LEU A 125 0.07 -3.37 -21.85
CA LEU A 125 0.60 -3.03 -23.19
C LEU A 125 0.81 -1.52 -23.37
N GLU A 126 -0.05 -0.69 -22.81
CA GLU A 126 0.11 0.78 -22.86
C GLU A 126 1.31 1.24 -22.02
N ILE A 127 1.51 0.68 -20.83
CA ILE A 127 2.69 0.97 -20.00
C ILE A 127 3.97 0.56 -20.72
N GLU A 128 3.99 -0.61 -21.35
CA GLU A 128 5.16 -1.12 -22.09
C GLU A 128 5.48 -0.25 -23.32
N LYS A 129 4.47 0.17 -24.08
CA LYS A 129 4.65 1.06 -25.24
C LYS A 129 5.23 2.43 -24.85
N ASN A 130 4.82 2.95 -23.70
CA ASN A 130 5.24 4.26 -23.20
C ASN A 130 6.56 4.20 -22.40
N SER A 131 7.12 3.00 -22.21
CA SER A 131 8.39 2.80 -21.51
C SER A 131 9.56 2.70 -22.52
N PRO A 132 10.79 3.13 -22.12
CA PRO A 132 11.99 2.92 -22.92
C PRO A 132 12.17 1.45 -23.31
N GLU A 133 12.81 1.18 -24.44
CA GLU A 133 12.98 -0.20 -24.95
C GLU A 133 13.65 -1.16 -23.96
N ASN A 134 14.60 -0.66 -23.18
CA ASN A 134 15.30 -1.40 -22.13
C ASN A 134 14.45 -1.70 -20.89
N GLU A 135 13.27 -1.08 -20.76
CA GLU A 135 12.33 -1.26 -19.64
C GLU A 135 11.05 -2.01 -20.06
N ARG A 136 10.91 -2.39 -21.33
CA ARG A 136 9.76 -3.18 -21.80
C ARG A 136 9.78 -4.57 -21.18
N ASN A 137 8.59 -5.11 -20.86
CA ASN A 137 8.39 -6.39 -20.16
C ASN A 137 8.99 -6.47 -18.74
N GLN A 138 9.28 -5.32 -18.11
CA GLN A 138 9.86 -5.27 -16.77
C GLN A 138 8.87 -4.78 -15.71
N PHE A 139 7.58 -4.69 -16.04
CA PHE A 139 6.54 -4.24 -15.11
C PHE A 139 5.61 -5.36 -14.71
N TYR A 140 5.34 -5.44 -13.42
CA TYR A 140 4.44 -6.41 -12.82
C TYR A 140 3.17 -5.70 -12.34
N CYS A 141 2.00 -6.21 -12.75
CA CYS A 141 0.72 -5.70 -12.24
C CYS A 141 0.53 -6.14 -10.79
N VAL A 142 0.60 -5.18 -9.87
CA VAL A 142 0.49 -5.44 -8.42
C VAL A 142 -0.91 -5.24 -7.88
N GLY A 143 -1.79 -4.60 -8.67
CA GLY A 143 -3.19 -4.42 -8.30
C GLY A 143 -3.97 -3.70 -9.38
N TYR A 144 -5.29 -3.78 -9.28
CA TYR A 144 -6.21 -3.03 -10.14
C TYR A 144 -7.49 -2.66 -9.39
N SER A 145 -8.19 -1.67 -9.92
CA SER A 145 -9.52 -1.27 -9.46
C SER A 145 -10.42 -1.06 -10.65
N ILE A 146 -11.67 -1.49 -10.52
CA ILE A 146 -12.69 -1.17 -11.51
C ILE A 146 -13.20 0.23 -11.23
N VAL A 147 -13.03 1.11 -12.20
CA VAL A 147 -13.50 2.50 -12.13
C VAL A 147 -14.99 2.55 -12.46
N SER A 148 -15.40 1.92 -13.58
CA SER A 148 -16.79 1.89 -14.02
C SER A 148 -17.08 0.68 -14.90
N TYR A 149 -18.32 0.19 -14.87
CA TYR A 149 -18.86 -0.68 -15.90
C TYR A 149 -19.78 0.10 -16.83
N TYR A 150 -19.91 -0.38 -18.05
CA TYR A 150 -20.74 0.22 -19.08
C TYR A 150 -21.62 -0.85 -19.74
N LEU A 151 -22.89 -0.55 -19.92
CA LEU A 151 -23.82 -1.37 -20.68
C LEU A 151 -24.50 -0.49 -21.74
N ASN A 152 -24.33 -0.81 -23.01
CA ASN A 152 -24.80 0.01 -24.12
C ASN A 152 -24.44 1.49 -23.97
N ASP A 153 -23.15 1.77 -23.61
CA ASP A 153 -22.55 3.08 -23.36
C ASP A 153 -23.05 3.82 -22.10
N TYR A 154 -23.96 3.25 -21.31
CA TYR A 154 -24.39 3.81 -20.03
C TYR A 154 -23.59 3.22 -18.86
N VAL A 155 -23.20 4.08 -17.93
CA VAL A 155 -22.52 3.67 -16.68
C VAL A 155 -23.49 2.85 -15.82
N ILE A 156 -23.01 1.70 -15.33
CA ILE A 156 -23.77 0.79 -14.48
C ILE A 156 -22.87 0.29 -13.33
N SER A 157 -23.47 -0.04 -12.20
CA SER A 157 -22.72 -0.51 -11.02
C SER A 157 -22.24 -1.97 -11.13
N SER A 158 -22.91 -2.80 -11.92
CA SER A 158 -22.58 -4.20 -12.16
C SER A 158 -23.12 -4.64 -13.51
N LEU A 159 -22.35 -5.44 -14.23
CA LEU A 159 -22.79 -6.08 -15.48
C LEU A 159 -23.51 -7.40 -15.25
N LEU A 160 -23.27 -8.04 -14.08
CA LEU A 160 -23.75 -9.39 -13.81
C LEU A 160 -25.28 -9.48 -13.85
N GLY A 161 -25.78 -10.44 -14.60
CA GLY A 161 -27.23 -10.68 -14.74
C GLY A 161 -27.93 -9.75 -15.73
N HIS A 162 -27.25 -8.77 -16.30
CA HIS A 162 -27.85 -7.87 -17.29
C HIS A 162 -27.76 -8.44 -18.70
N LYS A 163 -28.63 -7.91 -19.58
CA LYS A 163 -28.64 -8.17 -21.03
C LYS A 163 -28.38 -6.86 -21.75
N GLY A 164 -27.63 -6.91 -22.83
CA GLY A 164 -27.31 -5.75 -23.65
C GLY A 164 -26.66 -6.17 -24.96
N HIS A 165 -26.30 -5.19 -25.77
CA HIS A 165 -25.57 -5.42 -27.03
C HIS A 165 -24.07 -5.22 -26.87
N LYS A 166 -23.69 -4.37 -25.93
CA LYS A 166 -22.30 -3.99 -25.70
C LYS A 166 -22.04 -3.82 -24.21
N ALA A 167 -21.02 -4.49 -23.71
CA ALA A 167 -20.56 -4.34 -22.33
C ALA A 167 -19.13 -3.77 -22.31
N GLY A 168 -18.83 -2.91 -21.34
CA GLY A 168 -17.54 -2.30 -21.19
C GLY A 168 -17.10 -2.25 -19.73
N VAL A 169 -15.80 -2.15 -19.53
CA VAL A 169 -15.20 -1.90 -18.23
C VAL A 169 -14.09 -0.86 -18.36
N GLU A 170 -14.01 -0.01 -17.38
CA GLU A 170 -12.89 0.92 -17.21
C GLU A 170 -12.07 0.47 -15.99
N VAL A 171 -10.80 0.17 -16.25
CA VAL A 171 -9.88 -0.42 -15.27
C VAL A 171 -8.76 0.56 -15.00
N LEU A 172 -8.48 0.83 -13.72
CA LEU A 172 -7.25 1.44 -13.26
C LEU A 172 -6.30 0.32 -12.81
N ALA A 173 -5.28 0.03 -13.58
CA ALA A 173 -4.27 -0.97 -13.25
C ALA A 173 -2.96 -0.29 -12.78
N THR A 174 -2.28 -0.93 -11.85
CA THR A 174 -1.09 -0.40 -11.17
C THR A 174 0.06 -1.37 -11.29
N PHE A 175 1.20 -0.85 -11.66
CA PHE A 175 2.38 -1.62 -12.01
C PHE A 175 3.61 -1.15 -11.22
N LEU A 176 4.44 -2.11 -10.82
CA LEU A 176 5.77 -1.87 -10.27
C LEU A 176 6.83 -2.53 -11.15
N PRO A 177 8.06 -2.01 -11.16
CA PRO A 177 9.18 -2.72 -11.78
C PRO A 177 9.32 -4.11 -11.18
N GLN A 178 9.58 -5.09 -12.04
CA GLN A 178 9.75 -6.49 -11.62
C GLN A 178 10.85 -6.65 -10.59
N THR A 179 11.92 -5.87 -10.69
CA THR A 179 13.03 -5.87 -9.72
C THR A 179 12.59 -5.54 -8.29
N VAL A 180 11.60 -4.68 -8.10
CA VAL A 180 11.03 -4.34 -6.79
C VAL A 180 10.28 -5.55 -6.22
N VAL A 181 9.45 -6.16 -7.04
CA VAL A 181 8.67 -7.35 -6.67
C VAL A 181 9.60 -8.54 -6.39
N ASP A 182 10.59 -8.80 -7.26
CA ASP A 182 11.57 -9.88 -7.10
C ASP A 182 12.40 -9.73 -5.83
N SER A 183 12.78 -8.50 -5.46
CA SER A 183 13.49 -8.24 -4.21
C SER A 183 12.66 -8.63 -3.00
N LEU A 184 11.36 -8.29 -3.01
CA LEU A 184 10.42 -8.65 -1.94
C LEU A 184 10.24 -10.17 -1.84
N TYR A 185 10.05 -10.86 -2.98
CA TYR A 185 9.93 -12.32 -3.02
C TYR A 185 11.21 -12.99 -2.53
N THR A 186 12.39 -12.48 -2.94
CA THR A 186 13.69 -13.00 -2.49
C THR A 186 13.85 -12.91 -0.97
N VAL A 187 13.38 -11.82 -0.35
CA VAL A 187 13.37 -11.69 1.12
C VAL A 187 12.50 -12.78 1.74
N MET A 188 11.29 -13.00 1.21
CA MET A 188 10.37 -14.00 1.74
C MET A 188 10.92 -15.42 1.57
N GLU A 189 11.47 -15.75 0.42
CA GLU A 189 12.09 -17.06 0.15
C GLU A 189 13.26 -17.36 1.11
N ARG A 190 14.09 -16.37 1.41
CA ARG A 190 15.22 -16.52 2.36
C ARG A 190 14.81 -16.89 3.77
N ILE A 191 13.60 -16.53 4.17
CA ILE A 191 13.05 -16.85 5.50
C ILE A 191 12.01 -17.97 5.45
N ASN A 192 11.98 -18.75 4.35
CA ASN A 192 11.07 -19.86 4.10
C ASN A 192 9.60 -19.46 4.26
N LEU A 193 9.20 -18.39 3.60
CA LEU A 193 7.82 -17.95 3.46
C LEU A 193 7.41 -17.96 1.99
N GLU A 194 6.26 -18.54 1.73
CA GLU A 194 5.57 -18.42 0.43
C GLU A 194 4.69 -17.18 0.44
N VAL A 195 4.85 -16.30 -0.55
CA VAL A 195 3.96 -15.14 -0.71
C VAL A 195 2.64 -15.62 -1.28
N SER A 196 1.61 -15.63 -0.44
CA SER A 196 0.24 -16.03 -0.83
C SER A 196 -0.56 -14.88 -1.40
N PHE A 197 -0.22 -13.65 -1.02
CA PHE A 197 -0.92 -12.46 -1.49
C PHE A 197 0.03 -11.26 -1.54
N LEU A 198 0.00 -10.53 -2.66
CA LEU A 198 0.72 -9.28 -2.85
C LEU A 198 -0.28 -8.17 -3.16
N THR A 199 -0.22 -7.07 -2.44
CA THR A 199 -1.02 -5.87 -2.69
C THR A 199 -0.14 -4.63 -2.72
N LEU A 200 -0.73 -3.46 -2.89
CA LEU A 200 -0.07 -2.16 -2.72
C LEU A 200 -0.39 -1.57 -1.36
N GLU A 201 0.58 -0.89 -0.74
CA GLU A 201 0.37 -0.19 0.53
C GLU A 201 -0.83 0.75 0.49
N PRO A 202 -1.00 1.65 -0.51
CA PRO A 202 -2.18 2.53 -0.56
C PRO A 202 -3.51 1.79 -0.75
N ILE A 203 -3.52 0.60 -1.38
CA ILE A 203 -4.73 -0.23 -1.48
C ILE A 203 -5.07 -0.82 -0.10
N ALA A 204 -4.06 -1.37 0.57
CA ALA A 204 -4.22 -1.93 1.90
C ALA A 204 -4.72 -0.90 2.90
N ALA A 205 -4.06 0.25 2.98
CA ALA A 205 -4.42 1.36 3.85
C ALA A 205 -5.84 1.87 3.56
N LEU A 206 -6.19 2.05 2.28
CA LEU A 206 -7.51 2.54 1.88
C LEU A 206 -8.63 1.56 2.25
N ASN A 207 -8.42 0.27 2.08
CA ASN A 207 -9.43 -0.74 2.41
C ASN A 207 -9.79 -0.74 3.89
N LEU A 208 -8.87 -0.35 4.75
CA LEU A 208 -9.10 -0.19 6.19
C LEU A 208 -9.64 1.20 6.54
N ALA A 209 -8.99 2.26 6.04
CA ALA A 209 -9.25 3.64 6.47
C ALA A 209 -10.50 4.25 5.83
N ILE A 210 -10.89 3.80 4.63
CA ILE A 210 -12.07 4.32 3.92
C ILE A 210 -13.05 3.18 3.61
N PRO A 211 -14.06 2.97 4.45
CA PRO A 211 -15.14 2.01 4.19
C PRO A 211 -15.82 2.25 2.84
N LYS A 212 -16.38 1.20 2.25
CA LYS A 212 -16.93 1.25 0.87
C LYS A 212 -18.03 2.30 0.70
N ASP A 213 -18.88 2.50 1.70
CA ASP A 213 -19.94 3.50 1.72
C ASP A 213 -19.42 4.95 1.67
N LEU A 214 -18.26 5.23 2.26
CA LEU A 214 -17.63 6.54 2.20
C LEU A 214 -16.93 6.83 0.86
N ARG A 215 -16.66 5.82 0.05
CA ARG A 215 -15.98 5.98 -1.26
C ARG A 215 -16.83 6.68 -2.32
N LEU A 216 -18.13 6.87 -2.06
CA LEU A 216 -18.98 7.75 -2.86
C LEU A 216 -18.47 9.20 -2.85
N LEU A 217 -17.86 9.61 -1.74
CA LEU A 217 -17.26 10.92 -1.60
C LEU A 217 -15.90 10.96 -2.33
N ASN A 218 -15.53 12.16 -2.75
CA ASN A 218 -14.19 12.41 -3.26
C ASN A 218 -13.24 12.64 -2.08
N LEU A 219 -12.54 11.60 -1.66
CA LEU A 219 -11.62 11.61 -0.53
C LEU A 219 -10.20 11.29 -1.00
N ALA A 220 -9.22 11.90 -0.37
CA ALA A 220 -7.83 11.47 -0.47
C ALA A 220 -7.40 10.76 0.82
N LEU A 221 -6.70 9.65 0.66
CA LEU A 221 -5.92 9.00 1.71
C LEU A 221 -4.45 9.25 1.42
N VAL A 222 -3.70 9.67 2.42
CA VAL A 222 -2.25 9.85 2.34
C VAL A 222 -1.61 9.04 3.46
N ASP A 223 -0.85 8.02 3.09
CA ASP A 223 -0.03 7.25 4.03
C ASP A 223 1.36 7.86 4.07
N VAL A 224 1.65 8.60 5.12
CA VAL A 224 2.94 9.27 5.33
C VAL A 224 3.83 8.34 6.13
N GLY A 225 4.72 7.64 5.44
CA GLY A 225 5.69 6.75 6.03
C GLY A 225 6.94 7.48 6.55
N ALA A 226 8.06 6.77 6.57
CA ALA A 226 9.36 7.34 6.85
C ALA A 226 9.99 7.95 5.59
N GLY A 227 10.10 7.19 4.50
CA GLY A 227 10.75 7.64 3.26
C GLY A 227 9.80 7.99 2.11
N THR A 228 8.53 7.58 2.17
CA THR A 228 7.55 7.80 1.09
C THR A 228 6.21 8.22 1.65
N SER A 229 5.45 8.97 0.83
CA SER A 229 4.03 9.24 1.09
C SER A 229 3.20 8.69 -0.07
N ASP A 230 2.33 7.73 0.24
CA ASP A 230 1.45 7.06 -0.70
C ASP A 230 0.07 7.71 -0.72
N ILE A 231 -0.45 7.96 -1.92
CA ILE A 231 -1.70 8.71 -2.13
C ILE A 231 -2.69 7.81 -2.85
N ALA A 232 -3.92 7.75 -2.34
CA ALA A 232 -5.05 7.12 -3.03
C ALA A 232 -6.25 8.07 -3.03
N ILE A 233 -6.97 8.17 -4.15
CA ILE A 233 -8.14 9.03 -4.29
C ILE A 233 -9.36 8.20 -4.62
N THR A 234 -10.46 8.43 -3.86
CA THR A 234 -11.76 7.82 -4.11
C THR A 234 -12.74 8.82 -4.69
N LYS A 235 -13.66 8.34 -5.51
CA LYS A 235 -14.78 9.10 -6.07
C LYS A 235 -15.80 8.15 -6.65
N GLY A 236 -17.10 8.45 -6.44
CA GLY A 236 -18.18 7.68 -7.07
C GLY A 236 -18.23 6.19 -6.68
N GLY A 237 -17.77 5.85 -5.48
CA GLY A 237 -17.78 4.48 -4.96
C GLY A 237 -16.51 3.66 -5.25
N THR A 238 -15.58 4.23 -6.01
CA THR A 238 -14.38 3.53 -6.47
C THR A 238 -13.10 4.32 -6.19
N ILE A 239 -11.97 3.70 -6.45
CA ILE A 239 -10.66 4.35 -6.42
C ILE A 239 -10.35 4.81 -7.84
N ILE A 240 -10.02 6.09 -7.98
CA ILE A 240 -9.78 6.71 -9.29
C ILE A 240 -8.31 6.99 -9.56
N ALA A 241 -7.46 7.03 -8.54
CA ALA A 241 -6.03 7.27 -8.70
C ALA A 241 -5.21 6.75 -7.53
N TYR A 242 -3.96 6.37 -7.85
CA TYR A 242 -2.88 6.09 -6.92
C TYR A 242 -1.64 6.83 -7.34
N ALA A 243 -0.86 7.32 -6.37
CA ALA A 243 0.48 7.83 -6.61
C ALA A 243 1.34 7.71 -5.36
N MET A 244 2.62 7.98 -5.51
CA MET A 244 3.59 8.07 -4.43
C MET A 244 4.46 9.30 -4.66
N VAL A 245 4.83 9.96 -3.57
CA VAL A 245 5.84 11.02 -3.57
C VAL A 245 6.99 10.61 -2.63
N PRO A 246 8.26 10.80 -3.05
CA PRO A 246 9.42 10.38 -2.28
C PRO A 246 9.85 11.45 -1.27
N ILE A 247 8.90 11.87 -0.42
CA ILE A 247 9.09 12.80 0.69
C ILE A 247 8.16 12.39 1.82
N ALA A 248 8.67 12.27 3.05
CA ALA A 248 7.92 11.83 4.21
C ALA A 248 8.58 12.22 5.54
N GLY A 249 8.58 11.32 6.52
CA GLY A 249 9.07 11.61 7.87
C GLY A 249 10.57 11.73 8.00
N ASP A 250 11.36 11.14 7.10
CA ASP A 250 12.83 11.12 7.19
C ASP A 250 13.44 12.51 6.88
N GLU A 251 12.85 13.27 5.98
CA GLU A 251 13.27 14.65 5.67
C GLU A 251 13.13 15.55 6.90
N ILE A 252 12.10 15.34 7.72
CA ILE A 252 11.92 16.06 8.98
C ILE A 252 13.00 15.66 9.97
N THR A 253 13.33 14.36 10.04
CA THR A 253 14.40 13.86 10.89
C THR A 253 15.76 14.39 10.45
N GLU A 254 16.01 14.45 9.15
CA GLU A 254 17.27 14.99 8.59
C GLU A 254 17.42 16.48 8.87
N ALA A 255 16.35 17.27 8.83
CA ALA A 255 16.40 18.68 9.21
C ALA A 255 16.81 18.87 10.67
N ILE A 256 16.28 18.04 11.59
CA ILE A 256 16.68 18.03 12.99
C ILE A 256 18.15 17.63 13.13
N ALA A 257 18.58 16.56 12.46
CA ALA A 257 19.95 16.06 12.50
C ALA A 257 20.96 17.13 12.05
N GLN A 258 20.66 17.83 10.96
CA GLN A 258 21.51 18.88 10.41
C GLN A 258 21.57 20.11 11.31
N ASN A 259 20.43 20.54 11.86
CA ASN A 259 20.38 21.75 12.69
C ASN A 259 21.05 21.58 14.03
N TYR A 260 20.88 20.41 14.67
CA TYR A 260 21.39 20.15 16.00
C TYR A 260 22.71 19.36 16.02
N LEU A 261 23.27 19.04 14.84
CA LEU A 261 24.49 18.25 14.69
C LEU A 261 24.44 16.94 15.50
N VAL A 262 23.37 16.18 15.29
CA VAL A 262 23.17 14.85 15.89
C VAL A 262 23.09 13.77 14.82
N ASP A 263 23.32 12.52 15.23
CA ASP A 263 23.05 11.39 14.34
C ASP A 263 21.54 11.22 14.08
N PHE A 264 21.23 10.46 13.05
CA PHE A 264 19.86 10.27 12.60
C PHE A 264 18.94 9.62 13.67
N GLU A 265 19.48 8.69 14.47
CA GLU A 265 18.74 8.02 15.53
C GLU A 265 18.38 8.98 16.66
N THR A 266 19.31 9.83 17.03
CA THR A 266 19.09 10.90 18.03
C THR A 266 18.07 11.92 17.52
N ALA A 267 18.18 12.34 16.25
CA ALA A 267 17.22 13.25 15.63
C ALA A 267 15.79 12.65 15.60
N GLU A 268 15.67 11.36 15.29
CA GLU A 268 14.38 10.67 15.31
C GLU A 268 13.77 10.61 16.73
N LYS A 269 14.59 10.35 17.75
CA LYS A 269 14.14 10.40 19.14
C LYS A 269 13.62 11.79 19.52
N ILE A 270 14.33 12.85 19.13
CA ILE A 270 13.90 14.23 19.34
C ILE A 270 12.53 14.46 18.68
N LYS A 271 12.38 14.09 17.41
CA LYS A 271 11.11 14.20 16.66
C LYS A 271 9.96 13.51 17.38
N ILE A 272 10.15 12.25 17.78
CA ILE A 272 9.13 11.45 18.48
C ILE A 272 8.80 12.07 19.84
N GLU A 273 9.77 12.50 20.60
CA GLU A 273 9.53 13.11 21.94
C GLU A 273 8.71 14.40 21.84
N ILE A 274 8.93 15.22 20.81
CA ILE A 274 8.16 16.42 20.54
C ILE A 274 6.72 16.07 20.13
N SER A 275 6.54 15.08 19.28
CA SER A 275 5.20 14.62 18.87
C SER A 275 4.37 14.06 20.06
N LEU A 276 5.04 13.58 21.09
CA LEU A 276 4.43 13.14 22.36
C LEU A 276 4.21 14.29 23.37
N ASN A 277 4.27 15.55 22.91
CA ASN A 277 4.06 16.76 23.71
C ASN A 277 5.09 17.00 24.84
N LYS A 278 6.33 16.50 24.69
CA LYS A 278 7.42 16.96 25.55
C LYS A 278 7.72 18.43 25.29
N LYS A 279 7.91 19.21 26.36
CA LYS A 279 8.19 20.64 26.25
C LYS A 279 9.66 20.93 25.90
N ASP A 280 10.55 20.14 26.51
CA ASP A 280 11.99 20.28 26.37
C ASP A 280 12.61 18.91 26.12
N VAL A 281 13.63 18.87 25.29
CA VAL A 281 14.39 17.65 24.93
C VAL A 281 15.86 17.91 25.18
N THR A 282 16.53 16.95 25.86
CA THR A 282 17.97 17.00 26.11
C THR A 282 18.66 15.85 25.40
N PHE A 283 19.73 16.15 24.69
CA PHE A 283 20.51 15.18 23.91
C PHE A 283 21.98 15.58 23.90
N THR A 284 22.81 14.69 23.38
CA THR A 284 24.25 14.96 23.16
C THR A 284 24.49 15.11 21.65
N ASP A 285 25.15 16.19 21.24
CA ASP A 285 25.53 16.41 19.85
C ASP A 285 26.79 15.60 19.45
N ILE A 286 27.18 15.63 18.18
CA ILE A 286 28.36 14.91 17.67
C ILE A 286 29.69 15.46 18.18
N LEU A 287 29.68 16.56 18.92
CA LEU A 287 30.83 17.19 19.57
C LEU A 287 30.85 16.91 21.07
N ASP A 288 30.06 15.98 21.56
CA ASP A 288 29.87 15.62 22.96
C ASP A 288 29.32 16.73 23.86
N ASN A 289 28.69 17.78 23.28
CA ASN A 289 28.02 18.80 24.05
C ASN A 289 26.63 18.36 24.45
N GLN A 290 26.26 18.63 25.72
CA GLN A 290 24.89 18.43 26.18
C GLN A 290 24.04 19.64 25.76
N VAL A 291 23.03 19.42 24.92
CA VAL A 291 22.14 20.45 24.40
C VAL A 291 20.74 20.21 24.93
N THR A 292 20.09 21.27 25.39
CA THR A 292 18.65 21.26 25.71
C THR A 292 17.97 22.26 24.78
N THR A 293 16.93 21.82 24.10
CA THR A 293 16.11 22.63 23.18
C THR A 293 14.65 22.52 23.55
N THR A 294 13.88 23.53 23.21
CA THR A 294 12.44 23.54 23.43
C THR A 294 11.70 22.93 22.25
N ALA A 295 10.48 22.46 22.50
CA ALA A 295 9.61 21.98 21.42
C ALA A 295 9.35 23.06 20.35
N GLU A 296 9.26 24.33 20.74
CA GLU A 296 9.03 25.43 19.80
C GLU A 296 10.23 25.65 18.87
N GLU A 297 11.45 25.60 19.39
CA GLU A 297 12.66 25.70 18.57
C GLU A 297 12.75 24.55 17.56
N VAL A 298 12.42 23.32 17.97
CA VAL A 298 12.40 22.17 17.04
C VAL A 298 11.30 22.35 15.98
N ARG A 299 10.12 22.87 16.33
CA ARG A 299 9.06 23.19 15.38
C ARG A 299 9.50 24.23 14.35
N GLU A 300 10.23 25.26 14.75
CA GLU A 300 10.76 26.26 13.81
C GLU A 300 11.72 25.64 12.80
N VAL A 301 12.57 24.71 13.25
CA VAL A 301 13.49 23.96 12.39
C VAL A 301 12.76 23.06 11.41
N THR A 302 11.71 22.37 11.86
CA THR A 302 10.98 21.38 11.03
C THR A 302 9.91 22.01 10.14
N ARG A 303 9.38 23.18 10.48
CA ARG A 303 8.29 23.86 9.74
C ARG A 303 8.53 23.95 8.24
N PRO A 304 9.68 24.40 7.72
CA PRO A 304 9.89 24.50 6.27
C PRO A 304 9.78 23.15 5.56
N VAL A 305 10.22 22.07 6.20
CA VAL A 305 10.16 20.71 5.64
C VAL A 305 8.73 20.17 5.69
N VAL A 306 7.99 20.43 6.76
CA VAL A 306 6.57 20.07 6.87
C VAL A 306 5.73 20.79 5.81
N GLU A 307 6.00 22.08 5.57
CA GLU A 307 5.35 22.87 4.51
C GLU A 307 5.70 22.35 3.11
N GLU A 308 6.95 21.96 2.87
CA GLU A 308 7.39 21.34 1.61
C GLU A 308 6.72 19.99 1.37
N LEU A 309 6.65 19.13 2.40
CA LEU A 309 5.92 17.86 2.35
C LEU A 309 4.44 18.11 2.01
N ALA A 310 3.79 19.02 2.72
CA ALA A 310 2.39 19.37 2.49
C ALA A 310 2.16 19.90 1.08
N ARG A 311 3.05 20.78 0.58
CA ARG A 311 3.00 21.32 -0.77
C ARG A 311 3.12 20.21 -1.82
N THR A 312 4.13 19.35 -1.70
CA THR A 312 4.38 18.25 -2.66
C THR A 312 3.21 17.26 -2.70
N VAL A 313 2.68 16.89 -1.53
CA VAL A 313 1.49 16.01 -1.43
C VAL A 313 0.26 16.69 -2.03
N SER A 314 0.03 17.98 -1.74
CA SER A 314 -1.13 18.71 -2.26
C SER A 314 -1.10 18.86 -3.78
N GLU A 315 0.06 19.20 -4.36
CA GLU A 315 0.25 19.28 -5.81
C GLU A 315 -0.08 17.94 -6.48
N LYS A 316 0.37 16.84 -5.88
CA LYS A 316 0.08 15.50 -6.40
C LYS A 316 -1.39 15.13 -6.28
N ILE A 317 -2.04 15.46 -5.16
CA ILE A 317 -3.49 15.26 -4.99
C ILE A 317 -4.27 16.04 -6.06
N LEU A 318 -3.93 17.30 -6.29
CA LEU A 318 -4.58 18.13 -7.30
C LEU A 318 -4.38 17.59 -8.71
N GLU A 319 -3.16 17.17 -9.05
CA GLU A 319 -2.85 16.52 -10.33
C GLU A 319 -3.75 15.29 -10.56
N LEU A 320 -3.83 14.40 -9.59
CA LEU A 320 -4.62 13.16 -9.64
C LEU A 320 -6.13 13.40 -9.64
N ASN A 321 -6.59 14.51 -9.10
CA ASN A 321 -8.01 14.85 -8.94
C ASN A 321 -8.48 15.93 -9.93
N SER A 322 -7.82 16.03 -11.08
CA SER A 322 -8.17 16.97 -12.16
C SER A 322 -8.16 18.45 -11.73
N GLY A 323 -7.18 18.83 -10.94
CA GLY A 323 -6.97 20.19 -10.44
C GLY A 323 -7.94 20.63 -9.32
N LYS A 324 -8.69 19.69 -8.73
CA LYS A 324 -9.67 20.00 -7.67
C LYS A 324 -9.25 19.39 -6.34
N ALA A 325 -9.42 20.17 -5.27
CA ALA A 325 -9.27 19.62 -3.92
C ALA A 325 -10.34 18.55 -3.63
N PRO A 326 -10.00 17.48 -2.87
CA PRO A 326 -10.97 16.50 -2.41
C PRO A 326 -11.91 17.09 -1.35
N ASN A 327 -12.98 16.38 -1.01
CA ASN A 327 -13.89 16.79 0.07
C ASN A 327 -13.22 16.72 1.45
N ALA A 328 -12.31 15.77 1.66
CA ALA A 328 -11.49 15.65 2.86
C ALA A 328 -10.23 14.81 2.56
N VAL A 329 -9.23 14.93 3.44
CA VAL A 329 -7.99 14.16 3.41
C VAL A 329 -7.85 13.39 4.71
N PHE A 330 -7.58 12.10 4.61
CA PHE A 330 -7.22 11.25 5.74
C PHE A 330 -5.73 10.96 5.68
N LEU A 331 -5.03 11.27 6.77
CA LEU A 331 -3.62 10.98 6.94
C LEU A 331 -3.47 9.72 7.81
N VAL A 332 -2.61 8.82 7.39
CA VAL A 332 -2.22 7.61 8.12
C VAL A 332 -0.70 7.46 8.04
N GLY A 333 -0.15 6.41 8.67
CA GLY A 333 1.29 6.21 8.72
C GLY A 333 1.96 7.00 9.84
N GLY A 334 3.17 6.59 10.23
CA GLY A 334 3.92 7.19 11.35
C GLY A 334 4.26 8.66 11.14
N GLY A 335 4.62 9.05 9.91
CA GLY A 335 4.95 10.42 9.52
C GLY A 335 3.76 11.39 9.58
N SER A 336 2.52 10.87 9.52
CA SER A 336 1.30 11.69 9.63
C SER A 336 1.16 12.42 10.98
N GLN A 337 1.88 11.95 12.00
CA GLN A 337 1.91 12.54 13.34
C GLN A 337 2.83 13.78 13.43
N SER A 338 3.51 14.14 12.34
CA SER A 338 4.34 15.32 12.29
C SER A 338 3.52 16.57 12.57
N GLU A 339 3.96 17.34 13.55
CA GLU A 339 3.23 18.51 14.02
C GLU A 339 3.14 19.58 12.93
N GLY A 340 1.94 20.14 12.75
CA GLY A 340 1.66 21.16 11.72
C GLY A 340 1.33 20.58 10.33
N LEU A 341 1.48 19.28 10.09
CA LEU A 341 1.27 18.69 8.76
C LEU A 341 -0.21 18.79 8.32
N CYS A 342 -1.16 18.53 9.23
CA CYS A 342 -2.60 18.65 8.92
C CYS A 342 -2.97 20.08 8.50
N GLU A 343 -2.48 21.06 9.23
CA GLU A 343 -2.72 22.48 8.99
C GLU A 343 -2.09 22.94 7.67
N ALA A 344 -0.82 22.57 7.45
CA ALA A 344 -0.10 22.92 6.23
C ALA A 344 -0.76 22.29 4.99
N LEU A 345 -1.21 21.03 5.08
CA LEU A 345 -1.88 20.37 3.96
C LEU A 345 -3.28 20.94 3.70
N ALA A 346 -4.02 21.30 4.75
CA ALA A 346 -5.31 21.97 4.62
C ALA A 346 -5.15 23.34 3.92
N GLU A 347 -4.15 24.12 4.31
CA GLU A 347 -3.84 25.40 3.69
C GLU A 347 -3.43 25.23 2.22
N ALA A 348 -2.53 24.30 1.92
CA ALA A 348 -2.05 24.05 0.56
C ALA A 348 -3.17 23.59 -0.39
N LEU A 349 -4.17 22.85 0.11
CA LEU A 349 -5.33 22.40 -0.67
C LEU A 349 -6.49 23.42 -0.66
N GLY A 350 -6.42 24.48 0.13
CA GLY A 350 -7.52 25.42 0.32
C GLY A 350 -8.73 24.82 1.03
N LEU A 351 -8.49 23.84 1.90
CA LEU A 351 -9.53 23.15 2.67
C LEU A 351 -9.68 23.75 4.08
N PRO A 352 -10.88 23.69 4.68
CA PRO A 352 -11.05 23.91 6.11
C PRO A 352 -10.18 22.92 6.93
N LYS A 353 -9.62 23.37 8.05
CA LYS A 353 -8.72 22.55 8.89
C LYS A 353 -9.35 21.24 9.37
N ASP A 354 -10.64 21.21 9.61
CA ASP A 354 -11.42 20.04 10.02
C ASP A 354 -11.64 19.02 8.89
N ARG A 355 -11.23 19.33 7.66
CA ARG A 355 -11.27 18.42 6.50
C ARG A 355 -9.99 17.63 6.29
N VAL A 356 -8.96 17.87 7.07
CA VAL A 356 -7.72 17.10 7.07
C VAL A 356 -7.52 16.50 8.46
N ALA A 357 -7.43 15.18 8.56
CA ALA A 357 -7.35 14.51 9.85
C ALA A 357 -6.50 13.25 9.82
N VAL A 358 -5.68 13.06 10.85
CA VAL A 358 -5.00 11.79 11.10
C VAL A 358 -6.00 10.73 11.53
N ARG A 359 -5.85 9.53 10.98
CA ARG A 359 -6.65 8.35 11.30
C ARG A 359 -5.79 7.26 11.91
N ASP A 360 -6.26 6.71 12.97
CA ASP A 360 -5.66 5.58 13.67
C ASP A 360 -6.56 4.33 13.60
N ARG A 361 -6.15 3.26 14.25
CA ARG A 361 -6.88 1.97 14.29
C ARG A 361 -8.36 2.11 14.69
N LYS A 362 -8.74 3.13 15.46
CA LYS A 362 -10.13 3.31 15.92
C LYS A 362 -11.14 3.49 14.78
N ILE A 363 -10.68 3.83 13.59
CA ILE A 363 -11.54 3.89 12.39
C ILE A 363 -12.02 2.49 11.97
N ALA A 364 -11.25 1.47 12.24
CA ALA A 364 -11.52 0.08 11.87
C ALA A 364 -12.35 -0.64 12.94
N LYS A 365 -13.63 -0.28 13.07
CA LYS A 365 -14.54 -0.81 14.09
C LYS A 365 -14.75 -2.33 14.05
N ASN A 366 -14.45 -2.95 12.91
CA ASN A 366 -14.54 -4.39 12.70
C ASN A 366 -13.24 -5.14 13.00
N VAL A 367 -12.18 -4.45 13.41
CA VAL A 367 -10.91 -5.05 13.82
C VAL A 367 -10.87 -5.16 15.35
N VAL A 368 -10.65 -6.37 15.83
CA VAL A 368 -10.57 -6.71 17.26
C VAL A 368 -9.14 -7.10 17.59
N THR A 369 -8.52 -6.39 18.52
CA THR A 369 -7.17 -6.67 19.00
C THR A 369 -6.91 -6.02 20.35
N ASP A 370 -6.05 -6.67 21.15
CA ASP A 370 -5.52 -6.14 22.41
C ASP A 370 -4.06 -5.67 22.26
N GLU A 371 -3.50 -5.74 21.05
CA GLU A 371 -2.12 -5.38 20.73
C GLU A 371 -1.94 -3.86 20.70
N LYS A 372 -1.36 -3.29 21.75
CA LYS A 372 -1.15 -1.84 21.91
C LYS A 372 -0.23 -1.24 20.85
N ILE A 373 0.68 -2.03 20.29
CA ILE A 373 1.56 -1.56 19.21
C ILE A 373 0.78 -1.19 17.93
N LEU A 374 -0.50 -1.54 17.85
CA LEU A 374 -1.38 -1.23 16.75
C LEU A 374 -2.32 -0.05 17.01
N ASP A 375 -2.13 0.71 18.07
CA ASP A 375 -3.04 1.83 18.41
C ASP A 375 -2.75 3.09 17.56
N GLY A 376 -1.57 3.23 16.98
CA GLY A 376 -1.16 4.38 16.19
C GLY A 376 -1.63 4.37 14.73
N PRO A 377 -1.46 5.50 14.03
CA PRO A 377 -1.77 5.60 12.58
C PRO A 377 -0.84 4.77 11.69
N ASP A 378 0.33 4.39 12.18
CA ASP A 378 1.29 3.49 11.54
C ASP A 378 0.81 2.03 11.44
N SER A 379 -0.23 1.68 12.18
CA SER A 379 -0.85 0.35 12.14
C SER A 379 -1.84 0.16 10.98
N ILE A 380 -2.25 1.23 10.31
CA ILE A 380 -3.33 1.17 9.31
C ILE A 380 -2.93 0.31 8.13
N THR A 381 -1.75 0.49 7.57
CA THR A 381 -1.27 -0.29 6.43
C THR A 381 -1.02 -1.76 6.79
N PRO A 382 -0.31 -2.13 7.88
CA PRO A 382 -0.18 -3.52 8.29
C PRO A 382 -1.53 -4.25 8.52
N ILE A 383 -2.47 -3.61 9.21
CA ILE A 383 -3.82 -4.16 9.41
C ILE A 383 -4.56 -4.25 8.07
N GLY A 384 -4.42 -3.24 7.23
CA GLY A 384 -5.02 -3.19 5.90
C GLY A 384 -4.58 -4.35 5.00
N ILE A 385 -3.31 -4.77 5.07
CA ILE A 385 -2.80 -5.96 4.35
C ILE A 385 -3.56 -7.21 4.82
N LEU A 386 -3.68 -7.44 6.13
CA LEU A 386 -4.41 -8.56 6.70
C LEU A 386 -5.88 -8.56 6.27
N VAL A 387 -6.56 -7.42 6.41
CA VAL A 387 -7.97 -7.25 6.06
C VAL A 387 -8.18 -7.48 4.57
N THR A 388 -7.36 -6.87 3.71
CA THR A 388 -7.46 -7.03 2.25
C THR A 388 -7.27 -8.48 1.85
N THR A 389 -6.27 -9.16 2.41
CA THR A 389 -6.05 -10.60 2.16
C THR A 389 -7.25 -11.43 2.58
N ALA A 390 -7.78 -11.19 3.77
CA ALA A 390 -8.92 -11.97 4.28
C ALA A 390 -10.22 -11.73 3.50
N LEU A 391 -10.39 -10.54 2.89
CA LEU A 391 -11.53 -10.20 2.02
C LEU A 391 -11.39 -10.82 0.62
N THR A 392 -10.17 -10.96 0.11
CA THR A 392 -9.89 -11.50 -1.24
C THR A 392 -9.69 -13.01 -1.26
N ARG A 393 -9.68 -13.69 -0.10
CA ARG A 393 -9.65 -15.15 -0.03
C ARG A 393 -10.81 -15.74 -0.83
N GLY A 394 -10.45 -16.63 -1.77
CA GLY A 394 -11.39 -17.20 -2.76
C GLY A 394 -11.33 -16.52 -4.13
N GLN A 395 -10.63 -15.38 -4.25
CA GLN A 395 -10.18 -14.80 -5.51
C GLN A 395 -8.68 -15.10 -5.69
N ASP A 396 -8.27 -16.34 -5.43
CA ASP A 396 -6.87 -16.75 -5.38
C ASP A 396 -6.18 -16.47 -6.71
N PHE A 397 -5.02 -15.82 -6.62
CA PHE A 397 -4.12 -15.71 -7.74
C PHE A 397 -3.32 -17.01 -7.82
N TYR A 398 -3.25 -17.59 -9.01
CA TYR A 398 -2.36 -18.71 -9.26
C TYR A 398 -1.07 -18.20 -9.89
N TYR A 399 0.06 -18.76 -9.46
CA TYR A 399 1.32 -18.55 -10.15
C TYR A 399 1.57 -19.72 -11.07
N VAL A 400 1.80 -19.43 -12.34
CA VAL A 400 2.24 -20.41 -13.32
C VAL A 400 3.64 -20.03 -13.76
N THR A 401 4.54 -20.98 -13.79
CA THR A 401 5.89 -20.76 -14.32
C THR A 401 5.87 -21.02 -15.82
N VAL A 402 6.18 -19.99 -16.60
CA VAL A 402 6.31 -20.06 -18.06
C VAL A 402 7.74 -19.67 -18.40
N ASN A 403 8.53 -20.61 -18.96
CA ASN A 403 9.94 -20.39 -19.28
C ASN A 403 10.73 -19.77 -18.10
N ASP A 404 10.62 -20.37 -16.92
CA ASP A 404 11.24 -19.91 -15.66
C ASP A 404 10.75 -18.55 -15.14
N GLN A 405 9.81 -17.88 -15.79
CA GLN A 405 9.15 -16.70 -15.29
C GLN A 405 7.88 -17.08 -14.49
N LYS A 406 7.78 -16.60 -13.25
CA LYS A 406 6.54 -16.71 -12.46
C LYS A 406 5.53 -15.69 -12.98
N VAL A 407 4.48 -16.17 -13.62
CA VAL A 407 3.37 -15.38 -14.13
C VAL A 407 2.21 -15.47 -13.16
N ARG A 408 1.71 -14.34 -12.72
CA ARG A 408 0.52 -14.27 -11.87
C ARG A 408 -0.73 -14.42 -12.74
N MET A 409 -1.49 -15.48 -12.49
CA MET A 409 -2.77 -15.71 -13.14
C MET A 409 -3.89 -15.28 -12.22
N TYR A 410 -4.82 -14.52 -12.74
CA TYR A 410 -6.03 -14.15 -12.01
C TYR A 410 -7.02 -15.31 -12.07
N ASN A 411 -7.65 -15.64 -10.94
CA ASN A 411 -8.59 -16.75 -10.87
C ASN A 411 -9.87 -16.43 -11.65
N SER A 412 -9.88 -16.76 -12.94
CA SER A 412 -11.14 -17.04 -13.65
C SER A 412 -11.40 -18.54 -13.55
N ARG A 413 -12.65 -18.95 -13.36
CA ARG A 413 -13.04 -20.37 -13.18
C ARG A 413 -12.55 -21.33 -14.29
N LYS A 414 -12.00 -20.83 -15.38
CA LYS A 414 -11.26 -21.54 -16.42
C LYS A 414 -10.06 -20.71 -16.84
N MET A 415 -8.88 -21.01 -16.31
CA MET A 415 -7.62 -20.49 -16.81
C MET A 415 -7.19 -21.34 -18.00
N LEU A 416 -6.82 -20.68 -19.10
CA LEU A 416 -6.30 -21.33 -20.28
C LEU A 416 -4.77 -21.18 -20.30
N VAL A 417 -4.09 -22.13 -20.94
CA VAL A 417 -2.65 -22.03 -21.17
C VAL A 417 -2.29 -20.78 -21.99
N SER A 418 -3.18 -20.39 -22.92
CA SER A 418 -3.08 -19.15 -23.68
C SER A 418 -3.00 -17.90 -22.79
N ASP A 419 -3.76 -17.86 -21.69
CA ASP A 419 -3.78 -16.72 -20.79
C ASP A 419 -2.43 -16.58 -20.06
N ALA A 420 -1.84 -17.71 -19.65
CA ALA A 420 -0.51 -17.74 -19.06
C ALA A 420 0.57 -17.30 -20.06
N LEU A 421 0.49 -17.76 -21.30
CA LEU A 421 1.42 -17.39 -22.34
C LEU A 421 1.35 -15.89 -22.70
N ILE A 422 0.14 -15.34 -22.81
CA ILE A 422 -0.07 -13.91 -23.08
C ILE A 422 0.49 -13.06 -21.95
N LEU A 423 0.21 -13.44 -20.68
CA LEU A 423 0.74 -12.74 -19.51
C LEU A 423 2.26 -12.89 -19.36
N ALA A 424 2.85 -13.95 -19.92
CA ALA A 424 4.31 -14.13 -20.04
C ALA A 424 4.93 -13.34 -21.20
N GLY A 425 4.15 -12.53 -21.94
CA GLY A 425 4.62 -11.74 -23.06
C GLY A 425 4.75 -12.54 -24.39
N PHE A 426 4.17 -13.74 -24.46
CA PHE A 426 4.14 -14.51 -25.69
C PHE A 426 3.08 -13.94 -26.64
N ASN A 427 3.50 -13.52 -27.82
CA ASN A 427 2.59 -13.08 -28.88
C ASN A 427 2.29 -14.24 -29.84
N PRO A 428 1.06 -14.77 -29.86
CA PRO A 428 0.71 -15.90 -30.75
C PRO A 428 0.69 -15.53 -32.23
N GLU A 429 0.84 -14.23 -32.59
CA GLU A 429 0.89 -13.77 -33.98
C GLU A 429 2.34 -13.62 -34.51
N GLN A 430 3.34 -13.95 -33.73
CA GLN A 430 4.74 -14.12 -34.12
C GLN A 430 5.14 -15.59 -34.08
#